data_665d04e37764806f38d27384ce1c1df2
#
_entry.id   665d04e37764806f38d27384ce1c1df2
#
_cell.length_a   1.000
_cell.length_b   1.000
_cell.length_c   1.000
_cell.angle_alpha   90.00
_cell.angle_beta   90.00
_cell.angle_gamma   90.00
#
_symmetry.space_group_name_H-M   'P 1'
#
loop_
_entity.id
_entity.type
_entity.pdbx_description
1 polymer ?
#
loop_
_entity_poly.entity_id
_entity_poly.type
_entity_poly.pdbx_seq_one_letter_code
_entity_poly.pdbx_strand_id
1 'polypeptide(L)'
;MFDKAALNLQEAAQVMYKLVTTSNREERLHYIREIERLEHVGDEITHEIFDQLSRNFITPFDREDIHRLVSSIDDILDYIYGSSKRISIYKVYECTPDMIKLSELLQTQTEELRRVIFELKNMDKVRNVGESLVLINSIENHADDIFDNAVARLFLDEKDAIQIIKIKEVLSALETATDKCEDVANVIESVLIKHT
;
A
#
# COMPACT_ATOMS: atom_id res chain seq x y z
N MET A 1 -1.65 15.50 -10.33
CA MET A 1 -2.45 14.27 -10.30
C MET A 1 -1.77 13.19 -9.48
N PHE A 2 -0.50 12.86 -9.72
CA PHE A 2 0.23 11.87 -8.88
C PHE A 2 0.17 12.16 -7.37
N ASP A 3 0.23 13.45 -6.95
CA ASP A 3 0.09 13.79 -5.54
C ASP A 3 -1.28 13.44 -4.96
N LYS A 4 -2.34 13.50 -5.79
CA LYS A 4 -3.67 13.10 -5.34
C LYS A 4 -3.72 11.59 -5.12
N ALA A 5 -3.14 10.80 -6.05
CA ALA A 5 -3.05 9.36 -5.91
C ALA A 5 -2.26 8.97 -4.66
N ALA A 6 -1.07 9.56 -4.47
CA ALA A 6 -0.22 9.29 -3.31
C ALA A 6 -0.85 9.72 -1.98
N LEU A 7 -1.58 10.84 -1.96
CA LEU A 7 -2.32 11.29 -0.77
C LEU A 7 -3.46 10.31 -0.44
N ASN A 8 -4.25 9.92 -1.44
CA ASN A 8 -5.36 8.98 -1.27
C ASN A 8 -4.86 7.61 -0.77
N LEU A 9 -3.73 7.13 -1.30
CA LEU A 9 -3.07 5.91 -0.83
C LEU A 9 -2.64 6.02 0.63
N GLN A 10 -1.98 7.12 1.01
CA GLN A 10 -1.56 7.37 2.40
C GLN A 10 -2.78 7.40 3.34
N GLU A 11 -3.88 8.06 2.95
CA GLU A 11 -5.11 8.08 3.74
C GLU A 11 -5.68 6.67 3.93
N ALA A 12 -5.67 5.82 2.88
CA ALA A 12 -6.14 4.45 2.96
C ALA A 12 -5.29 3.61 3.95
N ALA A 13 -3.97 3.74 3.90
CA ALA A 13 -3.07 3.06 4.84
C ALA A 13 -3.29 3.51 6.30
N GLN A 14 -3.52 4.81 6.53
CA GLN A 14 -3.86 5.35 7.86
C GLN A 14 -5.20 4.79 8.37
N VAL A 15 -6.20 4.67 7.51
CA VAL A 15 -7.51 4.09 7.88
C VAL A 15 -7.37 2.59 8.14
N MET A 16 -6.52 1.88 7.38
CA MET A 16 -6.22 0.47 7.61
C MET A 16 -5.57 0.25 8.98
N TYR A 17 -4.61 1.08 9.39
CA TYR A 17 -4.03 1.02 10.72
C TYR A 17 -5.08 1.24 11.83
N LYS A 18 -6.00 2.21 11.65
CA LYS A 18 -7.12 2.42 12.58
C LYS A 18 -8.05 1.20 12.64
N LEU A 19 -8.32 0.57 11.49
CA LEU A 19 -9.16 -0.63 11.41
C LEU A 19 -8.58 -1.79 12.23
N VAL A 20 -7.28 -2.04 12.13
CA VAL A 20 -6.65 -3.19 12.82
C VAL A 20 -6.39 -2.93 14.30
N THR A 21 -6.35 -1.66 14.73
CA THR A 21 -6.09 -1.27 16.12
C THR A 21 -7.36 -1.04 16.95
N THR A 22 -8.52 -0.80 16.31
CA THR A 22 -9.76 -0.58 17.06
C THR A 22 -10.39 -1.88 17.54
N SER A 23 -10.86 -1.90 18.78
CA SER A 23 -11.74 -2.93 19.32
C SER A 23 -13.24 -2.61 19.16
N ASN A 24 -13.56 -1.39 18.75
CA ASN A 24 -14.94 -0.94 18.61
C ASN A 24 -15.54 -1.44 17.28
N ARG A 25 -16.65 -2.19 17.36
CA ARG A 25 -17.32 -2.76 16.20
C ARG A 25 -17.90 -1.71 15.24
N GLU A 26 -18.42 -0.61 15.74
CA GLU A 26 -19.02 0.46 14.91
C GLU A 26 -17.92 1.22 14.17
N GLU A 27 -16.81 1.55 14.84
CA GLU A 27 -15.64 2.15 14.21
C GLU A 27 -15.05 1.24 13.14
N ARG A 28 -14.96 -0.06 13.41
CA ARG A 28 -14.47 -1.05 12.43
C ARG A 28 -15.30 -1.04 11.15
N LEU A 29 -16.63 -1.04 11.27
CA LEU A 29 -17.53 -0.96 10.11
C LEU A 29 -17.40 0.38 9.37
N HIS A 30 -17.14 1.46 10.10
CA HIS A 30 -16.87 2.77 9.51
C HIS A 30 -15.57 2.75 8.71
N TYR A 31 -14.46 2.25 9.28
CA TYR A 31 -13.17 2.20 8.61
C TYR A 31 -13.18 1.30 7.36
N ILE A 32 -13.88 0.16 7.39
CA ILE A 32 -14.03 -0.71 6.20
C ILE A 32 -14.71 0.06 5.05
N ARG A 33 -15.78 0.80 5.32
CA ARG A 33 -16.46 1.61 4.29
C ARG A 33 -15.59 2.77 3.81
N GLU A 34 -14.81 3.34 4.69
CA GLU A 34 -13.90 4.43 4.34
C GLU A 34 -12.75 3.95 3.44
N ILE A 35 -12.20 2.75 3.69
CA ILE A 35 -11.21 2.13 2.79
C ILE A 35 -11.84 1.84 1.42
N GLU A 36 -13.07 1.29 1.36
CA GLU A 36 -13.80 1.08 0.11
C GLU A 36 -14.01 2.38 -0.65
N ARG A 37 -14.39 3.46 0.03
CA ARG A 37 -14.52 4.78 -0.58
C ARG A 37 -13.20 5.31 -1.14
N LEU A 38 -12.10 5.12 -0.41
CA LEU A 38 -10.77 5.57 -0.83
C LEU A 38 -10.26 4.77 -2.04
N GLU A 39 -10.55 3.47 -2.10
CA GLU A 39 -10.24 2.65 -3.28
C GLU A 39 -11.01 3.15 -4.51
N HIS A 40 -12.32 3.36 -4.44
CA HIS A 40 -13.08 3.94 -5.55
C HIS A 40 -12.55 5.32 -6.00
N VAL A 41 -12.12 6.17 -5.05
CA VAL A 41 -11.47 7.45 -5.37
C VAL A 41 -10.12 7.24 -6.08
N GLY A 42 -9.37 6.22 -5.68
CA GLY A 42 -8.12 5.83 -6.33
C GLY A 42 -8.33 5.40 -7.77
N ASP A 43 -9.32 4.53 -8.01
CA ASP A 43 -9.75 4.11 -9.35
C ASP A 43 -10.10 5.30 -10.25
N GLU A 44 -10.89 6.25 -9.73
CA GLU A 44 -11.25 7.46 -10.47
C GLU A 44 -10.00 8.29 -10.84
N ILE A 45 -9.06 8.47 -9.90
CA ILE A 45 -7.80 9.19 -10.15
C ILE A 45 -6.96 8.46 -11.19
N THR A 46 -6.86 7.13 -11.12
CA THR A 46 -6.13 6.29 -12.07
C THR A 46 -6.72 6.42 -13.48
N HIS A 47 -8.04 6.34 -13.63
CA HIS A 47 -8.73 6.55 -14.89
C HIS A 47 -8.53 7.97 -15.45
N GLU A 48 -8.61 9.02 -14.60
CA GLU A 48 -8.34 10.40 -14.99
C GLU A 48 -6.91 10.57 -15.53
N ILE A 49 -5.91 9.94 -14.89
CA ILE A 49 -4.51 10.02 -15.34
C ILE A 49 -4.35 9.35 -16.71
N PHE A 50 -4.93 8.15 -16.91
CA PHE A 50 -4.85 7.43 -18.18
C PHE A 50 -5.57 8.18 -19.30
N ASP A 51 -6.72 8.79 -19.02
CA ASP A 51 -7.44 9.62 -19.99
C ASP A 51 -6.61 10.85 -20.40
N GLN A 52 -6.00 11.55 -19.44
CA GLN A 52 -5.08 12.65 -19.74
C GLN A 52 -3.84 12.19 -20.51
N LEU A 53 -3.28 11.04 -20.15
CA LEU A 53 -2.14 10.44 -20.84
C LEU A 53 -2.49 10.13 -22.31
N SER A 54 -3.72 9.70 -22.59
CA SER A 54 -4.19 9.43 -23.96
C SER A 54 -4.33 10.68 -24.83
N ARG A 55 -4.67 11.83 -24.23
CA ARG A 55 -4.96 13.09 -24.92
C ARG A 55 -3.76 14.03 -25.05
N ASN A 56 -2.75 13.91 -24.18
CA ASN A 56 -1.60 14.81 -24.15
C ASN A 56 -0.37 14.14 -24.76
N PHE A 57 0.26 14.80 -25.74
CA PHE A 57 1.50 14.31 -26.38
C PHE A 57 2.75 14.66 -25.56
N ILE A 58 2.70 15.69 -24.72
CA ILE A 58 3.82 16.15 -23.91
C ILE A 58 3.60 15.67 -22.47
N THR A 59 4.51 14.84 -21.98
CA THR A 59 4.50 14.27 -20.62
C THR A 59 5.80 14.61 -19.89
N PRO A 60 5.80 14.71 -18.55
CA PRO A 60 7.00 15.07 -17.78
C PRO A 60 8.10 13.99 -17.86
N PHE A 61 7.75 12.72 -18.09
CA PHE A 61 8.63 11.59 -18.34
C PHE A 61 7.92 10.56 -19.21
N ASP A 62 8.55 9.42 -19.48
CA ASP A 62 8.06 8.41 -20.41
C ASP A 62 6.62 7.96 -20.06
N ARG A 63 5.76 7.86 -21.07
CA ARG A 63 4.35 7.48 -20.92
C ARG A 63 4.17 6.08 -20.34
N GLU A 64 5.07 5.16 -20.70
CA GLU A 64 5.06 3.78 -20.18
C GLU A 64 5.42 3.77 -18.69
N ASP A 65 6.36 4.62 -18.27
CA ASP A 65 6.73 4.75 -16.87
C ASP A 65 5.62 5.41 -16.05
N ILE A 66 4.91 6.42 -16.64
CA ILE A 66 3.72 7.01 -16.01
C ILE A 66 2.63 5.95 -15.81
N HIS A 67 2.36 5.17 -16.86
CA HIS A 67 1.34 4.11 -16.78
C HIS A 67 1.70 3.09 -15.69
N ARG A 68 2.96 2.64 -15.68
CA ARG A 68 3.45 1.68 -14.69
C ARG A 68 3.37 2.23 -13.26
N LEU A 69 3.81 3.47 -13.05
CA LEU A 69 3.75 4.12 -11.73
C LEU A 69 2.32 4.20 -11.19
N VAL A 70 1.38 4.62 -12.02
CA VAL A 70 -0.03 4.77 -11.63
C VAL A 70 -0.67 3.42 -11.34
N SER A 71 -0.43 2.42 -12.19
CA SER A 71 -0.94 1.06 -11.96
C SER A 71 -0.36 0.44 -10.68
N SER A 72 0.94 0.65 -10.38
CA SER A 72 1.52 0.11 -9.15
C SER A 72 0.99 0.81 -7.89
N ILE A 73 0.64 2.11 -7.96
CA ILE A 73 -0.02 2.80 -6.83
C ILE A 73 -1.43 2.24 -6.60
N ASP A 74 -2.16 1.98 -7.67
CA ASP A 74 -3.49 1.38 -7.66
C ASP A 74 -3.46 -0.03 -7.06
N ASP A 75 -2.50 -0.86 -7.45
CA ASP A 75 -2.29 -2.20 -6.90
C ASP A 75 -2.15 -2.18 -5.35
N ILE A 76 -1.41 -1.22 -4.77
CA ILE A 76 -1.29 -1.11 -3.30
C ILE A 76 -2.67 -0.87 -2.68
N LEU A 77 -3.45 0.04 -3.27
CA LEU A 77 -4.76 0.41 -2.76
C LEU A 77 -5.73 -0.77 -2.81
N ASP A 78 -5.68 -1.56 -3.89
CA ASP A 78 -6.44 -2.80 -4.07
C ASP A 78 -6.12 -3.82 -2.97
N TYR A 79 -4.84 -3.99 -2.61
CA TYR A 79 -4.44 -4.89 -1.54
C TYR A 79 -4.86 -4.39 -0.15
N ILE A 80 -4.83 -3.07 0.10
CA ILE A 80 -5.37 -2.47 1.33
C ILE A 80 -6.87 -2.75 1.44
N TYR A 81 -7.63 -2.50 0.37
CA TYR A 81 -9.06 -2.78 0.32
C TYR A 81 -9.34 -4.28 0.46
N GLY A 82 -8.62 -5.12 -0.28
CA GLY A 82 -8.72 -6.58 -0.19
C GLY A 82 -8.48 -7.12 1.23
N SER A 83 -7.52 -6.52 1.96
CA SER A 83 -7.24 -6.86 3.37
C SER A 83 -8.42 -6.50 4.28
N SER A 84 -8.95 -5.28 4.15
CA SER A 84 -10.11 -4.81 4.93
C SER A 84 -11.35 -5.67 4.66
N LYS A 85 -11.56 -6.08 3.41
CA LYS A 85 -12.65 -6.95 2.98
C LYS A 85 -12.53 -8.36 3.57
N ARG A 86 -11.31 -8.93 3.61
CA ARG A 86 -11.05 -10.22 4.27
C ARG A 86 -11.35 -10.16 5.77
N ILE A 87 -10.89 -9.11 6.47
CA ILE A 87 -11.23 -8.87 7.89
C ILE A 87 -12.76 -8.89 8.10
N SER A 88 -13.51 -8.24 7.23
CA SER A 88 -14.98 -8.16 7.29
C SER A 88 -15.66 -9.51 7.00
N ILE A 89 -15.34 -10.13 5.86
CA ILE A 89 -15.98 -11.36 5.38
C ILE A 89 -15.66 -12.55 6.28
N TYR A 90 -14.40 -12.65 6.73
CA TYR A 90 -13.97 -13.74 7.61
C TYR A 90 -14.33 -13.50 9.07
N LYS A 91 -14.88 -12.33 9.40
CA LYS A 91 -15.26 -11.94 10.76
C LYS A 91 -14.07 -12.04 11.72
N VAL A 92 -12.93 -11.49 11.30
CA VAL A 92 -11.74 -11.36 12.15
C VAL A 92 -11.99 -10.19 13.09
N TYR A 93 -12.55 -10.48 14.28
CA TYR A 93 -12.93 -9.45 15.26
C TYR A 93 -11.74 -8.90 16.04
N GLU A 94 -10.72 -9.69 16.22
CA GLU A 94 -9.48 -9.31 16.89
C GLU A 94 -8.32 -9.51 15.93
N CYS A 95 -7.65 -8.40 15.60
CA CYS A 95 -6.46 -8.45 14.78
C CYS A 95 -5.26 -8.86 15.62
N THR A 96 -4.38 -9.68 15.05
CA THR A 96 -3.16 -10.11 15.73
C THR A 96 -2.16 -8.96 15.85
N PRO A 97 -1.19 -9.02 16.81
CA PRO A 97 -0.11 -8.04 16.87
C PRO A 97 0.67 -7.91 15.57
N ASP A 98 0.82 -9.00 14.82
CA ASP A 98 1.53 -9.01 13.54
C ASP A 98 0.74 -8.26 12.45
N MET A 99 -0.59 -8.38 12.40
CA MET A 99 -1.44 -7.58 11.49
C MET A 99 -1.32 -6.09 11.80
N ILE A 100 -1.28 -5.72 13.08
CA ILE A 100 -1.09 -4.33 13.51
C ILE A 100 0.29 -3.84 13.05
N LYS A 101 1.33 -4.65 13.25
CA LYS A 101 2.70 -4.27 12.88
C LYS A 101 2.87 -4.12 11.36
N LEU A 102 2.35 -5.04 10.56
CA LEU A 102 2.35 -4.93 9.09
C LEU A 102 1.62 -3.65 8.63
N SER A 103 0.48 -3.33 9.23
CA SER A 103 -0.26 -2.11 8.90
C SER A 103 0.49 -0.83 9.31
N GLU A 104 1.28 -0.84 10.38
CA GLU A 104 2.16 0.26 10.79
C GLU A 104 3.30 0.47 9.77
N LEU A 105 3.92 -0.62 9.31
CA LEU A 105 4.96 -0.59 8.28
C LEU A 105 4.41 -0.06 6.95
N LEU A 106 3.23 -0.54 6.53
CA LEU A 106 2.55 -0.08 5.34
C LEU A 106 2.24 1.43 5.41
N GLN A 107 1.79 1.93 6.58
CA GLN A 107 1.58 3.37 6.78
C GLN A 107 2.89 4.14 6.57
N THR A 108 4.00 3.67 7.14
CA THR A 108 5.31 4.32 6.99
C THR A 108 5.79 4.31 5.53
N GLN A 109 5.65 3.19 4.81
CA GLN A 109 6.00 3.11 3.39
C GLN A 109 5.19 4.08 2.54
N THR A 110 3.88 4.17 2.75
CA THR A 110 3.01 5.07 1.98
C THR A 110 3.31 6.55 2.26
N GLU A 111 3.75 6.91 3.46
CA GLU A 111 4.26 8.24 3.78
C GLU A 111 5.55 8.57 3.00
N GLU A 112 6.49 7.64 2.94
CA GLU A 112 7.72 7.81 2.16
C GLU A 112 7.44 7.86 0.65
N LEU A 113 6.57 6.99 0.13
CA LEU A 113 6.14 7.04 -1.27
C LEU A 113 5.53 8.39 -1.63
N ARG A 114 4.66 8.93 -0.78
CA ARG A 114 4.08 10.26 -1.01
C ARG A 114 5.16 11.34 -1.06
N ARG A 115 6.15 11.29 -0.16
CA ARG A 115 7.29 12.23 -0.17
C ARG A 115 8.04 12.16 -1.49
N VAL A 116 8.42 10.97 -1.92
CA VAL A 116 9.15 10.73 -3.16
C VAL A 116 8.36 11.19 -4.38
N ILE A 117 7.07 10.83 -4.48
CA ILE A 117 6.19 11.22 -5.58
C ILE A 117 6.03 12.74 -5.65
N PHE A 118 6.00 13.43 -4.51
CA PHE A 118 5.94 14.89 -4.47
C PHE A 118 7.25 15.52 -5.00
N GLU A 119 8.40 14.92 -4.70
CA GLU A 119 9.72 15.40 -5.17
C GLU A 119 9.95 15.15 -6.67
N LEU A 120 9.33 14.11 -7.27
CA LEU A 120 9.40 13.86 -8.71
C LEU A 120 8.93 15.03 -9.60
N LYS A 121 8.15 15.97 -9.07
CA LYS A 121 7.76 17.19 -9.78
C LYS A 121 8.93 18.14 -10.05
N ASN A 122 9.97 18.09 -9.23
CA ASN A 122 11.14 18.95 -9.28
C ASN A 122 12.39 18.10 -9.48
N MET A 123 12.51 17.48 -10.67
CA MET A 123 13.61 16.58 -11.04
C MET A 123 15.02 17.13 -10.72
N ASP A 124 15.19 18.46 -10.61
CA ASP A 124 16.43 19.10 -10.24
C ASP A 124 16.81 18.99 -8.75
N LYS A 125 15.92 18.51 -7.88
CA LYS A 125 16.08 18.43 -6.41
C LYS A 125 16.13 17.00 -5.83
N VAL A 126 16.38 16.01 -6.66
CA VAL A 126 16.25 14.56 -6.37
C VAL A 126 17.26 14.01 -5.33
N ARG A 127 18.01 14.86 -4.62
CA ARG A 127 19.08 14.40 -3.71
C ARG A 127 18.63 13.52 -2.53
N ASN A 128 17.38 13.61 -2.10
CA ASN A 128 16.88 12.87 -0.91
C ASN A 128 16.04 11.63 -1.28
N VAL A 129 15.70 11.45 -2.55
CA VAL A 129 14.83 10.33 -2.99
C VAL A 129 15.49 8.97 -2.73
N GLY A 130 16.82 8.87 -2.94
CA GLY A 130 17.55 7.62 -2.73
C GLY A 130 17.43 7.07 -1.31
N GLU A 131 17.48 7.93 -0.29
CA GLU A 131 17.33 7.51 1.12
C GLU A 131 15.92 6.96 1.39
N SER A 132 14.88 7.60 0.84
CA SER A 132 13.50 7.13 0.97
C SER A 132 13.27 5.80 0.26
N LEU A 133 13.85 5.60 -0.94
CA LEU A 133 13.76 4.31 -1.67
C LEU A 133 14.44 3.18 -0.88
N VAL A 134 15.64 3.43 -0.33
CA VAL A 134 16.33 2.47 0.54
C VAL A 134 15.50 2.15 1.79
N LEU A 135 14.84 3.15 2.37
CA LEU A 135 13.99 2.94 3.55
C LEU A 135 12.77 2.08 3.19
N ILE A 136 12.10 2.32 2.05
CA ILE A 136 10.96 1.53 1.60
C ILE A 136 11.35 0.06 1.44
N ASN A 137 12.48 -0.24 0.80
CA ASN A 137 12.98 -1.60 0.62
C ASN A 137 13.36 -2.25 1.96
N SER A 138 13.94 -1.47 2.89
CA SER A 138 14.25 -1.99 4.24
C SER A 138 12.98 -2.32 5.04
N ILE A 139 11.90 -1.57 4.85
CA ILE A 139 10.62 -1.82 5.51
C ILE A 139 9.96 -3.07 4.93
N GLU A 140 10.02 -3.27 3.61
CA GLU A 140 9.52 -4.48 2.94
C GLU A 140 10.23 -5.74 3.50
N ASN A 141 11.56 -5.79 3.51
CA ASN A 141 12.30 -6.92 4.10
C ASN A 141 11.91 -7.19 5.57
N HIS A 142 11.60 -6.13 6.33
CA HIS A 142 11.13 -6.30 7.71
C HIS A 142 9.68 -6.81 7.78
N ALA A 143 8.83 -6.44 6.82
CA ALA A 143 7.46 -6.94 6.72
C ALA A 143 7.44 -8.43 6.37
N ASP A 144 8.31 -8.88 5.46
CA ASP A 144 8.54 -10.29 5.13
C ASP A 144 8.91 -11.11 6.36
N ASP A 145 9.90 -10.64 7.12
CA ASP A 145 10.32 -11.32 8.35
C ASP A 145 9.17 -11.45 9.37
N ILE A 146 8.34 -10.42 9.50
CA ILE A 146 7.16 -10.44 10.39
C ILE A 146 6.15 -11.46 9.88
N PHE A 147 5.85 -11.45 8.58
CA PHE A 147 4.89 -12.36 7.96
C PHE A 147 5.32 -13.80 8.13
N ASP A 148 6.55 -14.15 7.77
CA ASP A 148 7.08 -15.50 7.87
C ASP A 148 7.03 -16.03 9.31
N ASN A 149 7.46 -15.21 10.28
CA ASN A 149 7.41 -15.55 11.70
C ASN A 149 5.97 -15.69 12.21
N ALA A 150 5.05 -14.83 11.77
CA ALA A 150 3.64 -14.89 12.14
C ALA A 150 2.98 -16.17 11.61
N VAL A 151 3.25 -16.51 10.33
CA VAL A 151 2.75 -17.75 9.72
C VAL A 151 3.32 -18.99 10.43
N ALA A 152 4.61 -19.03 10.72
CA ALA A 152 5.23 -20.14 11.44
C ALA A 152 4.58 -20.37 12.82
N ARG A 153 4.38 -19.28 13.61
CA ARG A 153 3.68 -19.37 14.92
C ARG A 153 2.23 -19.83 14.75
N LEU A 154 1.53 -19.27 13.75
CA LEU A 154 0.12 -19.61 13.49
C LEU A 154 -0.07 -21.12 13.25
N PHE A 155 0.80 -21.75 12.47
CA PHE A 155 0.74 -23.19 12.19
C PHE A 155 1.17 -24.07 13.39
N LEU A 156 1.98 -23.55 14.32
CA LEU A 156 2.40 -24.27 15.53
C LEU A 156 1.32 -24.22 16.62
N ASP A 157 0.73 -23.06 16.84
CA ASP A 157 -0.07 -22.78 18.03
C ASP A 157 -1.57 -22.98 17.80
N GLU A 158 -2.08 -22.64 16.59
CA GLU A 158 -3.51 -22.76 16.26
C GLU A 158 -3.85 -24.19 15.81
N LYS A 159 -5.00 -24.68 16.26
CA LYS A 159 -5.51 -26.03 15.93
C LYS A 159 -6.73 -25.99 15.03
N ASP A 160 -7.43 -24.87 14.95
CA ASP A 160 -8.56 -24.68 14.04
C ASP A 160 -8.06 -24.26 12.65
N ALA A 161 -8.15 -25.20 11.70
CA ALA A 161 -7.75 -24.97 10.31
C ALA A 161 -8.48 -23.78 9.66
N ILE A 162 -9.71 -23.48 10.08
CA ILE A 162 -10.47 -22.33 9.57
C ILE A 162 -9.86 -21.02 10.08
N GLN A 163 -9.45 -20.98 11.35
CA GLN A 163 -8.76 -19.81 11.90
C GLN A 163 -7.40 -19.60 11.24
N ILE A 164 -6.64 -20.69 11.02
CA ILE A 164 -5.35 -20.61 10.27
C ILE A 164 -5.55 -19.97 8.92
N ILE A 165 -6.55 -20.43 8.14
CA ILE A 165 -6.83 -19.88 6.80
C ILE A 165 -7.19 -18.40 6.89
N LYS A 166 -8.11 -18.01 7.78
CA LYS A 166 -8.55 -16.61 7.92
C LYS A 166 -7.41 -15.67 8.27
N ILE A 167 -6.64 -16.02 9.28
CA ILE A 167 -5.53 -15.18 9.77
C ILE A 167 -4.43 -15.08 8.71
N LYS A 168 -4.04 -16.24 8.13
CA LYS A 168 -3.02 -16.26 7.06
C LYS A 168 -3.42 -15.41 5.86
N GLU A 169 -4.67 -15.48 5.40
CA GLU A 169 -5.15 -14.70 4.26
C GLU A 169 -5.11 -13.18 4.50
N VAL A 170 -5.38 -12.73 5.74
CA VAL A 170 -5.27 -11.31 6.08
C VAL A 170 -3.81 -10.89 6.18
N LEU A 171 -2.95 -11.69 6.83
CA LEU A 171 -1.51 -11.43 6.93
C LEU A 171 -0.88 -11.34 5.53
N SER A 172 -1.17 -12.32 4.65
CA SER A 172 -0.66 -12.34 3.28
C SER A 172 -1.09 -11.10 2.48
N ALA A 173 -2.35 -10.66 2.62
CA ALA A 173 -2.80 -9.48 1.89
C ALA A 173 -2.14 -8.17 2.39
N LEU A 174 -1.81 -8.08 3.69
CA LEU A 174 -1.09 -6.94 4.26
C LEU A 174 0.37 -6.93 3.84
N GLU A 175 1.05 -8.09 3.89
CA GLU A 175 2.42 -8.26 3.41
C GLU A 175 2.51 -7.94 1.92
N THR A 176 1.63 -8.49 1.07
CA THR A 176 1.62 -8.14 -0.36
C THR A 176 1.38 -6.65 -0.60
N ALA A 177 0.64 -5.94 0.26
CA ALA A 177 0.52 -4.49 0.15
C ALA A 177 1.85 -3.77 0.44
N THR A 178 2.68 -4.28 1.35
CA THR A 178 4.04 -3.74 1.60
C THR A 178 5.01 -4.05 0.46
N ASP A 179 4.95 -5.26 -0.11
CA ASP A 179 5.68 -5.65 -1.33
C ASP A 179 5.34 -4.71 -2.51
N LYS A 180 4.06 -4.41 -2.72
CA LYS A 180 3.64 -3.47 -3.77
C LYS A 180 4.16 -2.04 -3.56
N CYS A 181 4.44 -1.61 -2.33
CA CYS A 181 5.13 -0.35 -2.08
C CYS A 181 6.57 -0.35 -2.59
N GLU A 182 7.27 -1.49 -2.50
CA GLU A 182 8.59 -1.68 -3.10
C GLU A 182 8.51 -1.64 -4.64
N ASP A 183 7.51 -2.28 -5.25
CA ASP A 183 7.28 -2.20 -6.70
C ASP A 183 7.19 -0.74 -7.18
N VAL A 184 6.46 0.12 -6.47
CA VAL A 184 6.38 1.56 -6.77
C VAL A 184 7.75 2.23 -6.63
N ALA A 185 8.51 1.91 -5.57
CA ALA A 185 9.85 2.44 -5.37
C ALA A 185 10.80 2.06 -6.53
N ASN A 186 10.74 0.81 -6.99
CA ASN A 186 11.52 0.31 -8.11
C ASN A 186 11.16 1.00 -9.45
N VAL A 187 9.88 1.29 -9.69
CA VAL A 187 9.45 2.09 -10.84
C VAL A 187 10.02 3.50 -10.77
N ILE A 188 9.96 4.15 -9.61
CA ILE A 188 10.50 5.50 -9.40
C ILE A 188 12.01 5.52 -9.62
N GLU A 189 12.75 4.55 -9.07
CA GLU A 189 14.19 4.43 -9.28
C GLU A 189 14.53 4.31 -10.77
N SER A 190 13.79 3.49 -11.51
CA SER A 190 13.94 3.33 -12.96
C SER A 190 13.73 4.65 -13.72
N VAL A 191 12.73 5.45 -13.32
CA VAL A 191 12.49 6.79 -13.89
C VAL A 191 13.66 7.72 -13.62
N LEU A 192 14.19 7.73 -12.40
CA LEU A 192 15.32 8.59 -12.02
C LEU A 192 16.59 8.26 -12.81
N ILE A 193 16.90 6.97 -12.98
CA ILE A 193 18.07 6.52 -13.76
C ILE A 193 18.00 6.98 -15.22
N LYS A 194 16.81 6.98 -15.82
CA LYS A 194 16.62 7.43 -17.21
C LYS A 194 16.80 8.93 -17.42
N HIS A 195 16.69 9.72 -16.34
CA HIS A 195 16.75 11.18 -16.39
C HIS A 195 18.03 11.78 -15.76
N THR A 196 18.98 10.94 -15.33
CA THR A 196 20.32 11.34 -14.86
C THR A 196 21.32 11.20 -15.99
#